data_15d890e5128923421af8cf539d5e5d5b
#
_entry.id   15d890e5128923421af8cf539d5e5d5b
#
_cell.length_a   1.000
_cell.length_b   1.000
_cell.length_c   1.000
_cell.angle_alpha   90.00
_cell.angle_beta   90.00
_cell.angle_gamma   90.00
#
_symmetry.space_group_name_H-M   'P 1'
#
loop_
_entity.id
_entity.type
_entity.pdbx_description
1 polymer ?
#
loop_
_entity_poly.entity_id
_entity_poly.type
_entity_poly.pdbx_seq_one_letter_code
_entity_poly.pdbx_strand_id
1 'polypeptide(L)'
;MRISEKVVRIGLILMVALSIYFSYAIWLSPAGKSSINVDETNTQMIESQSNRKTSEVFLPLHVTWHHSGMIQETNSENLVYRLQFIIDKARFGKLSEVVSGDKSQFEQVKNLNSGFELAYNAPFLLREYKEAFDLDLDVSNLAKESENMYFTRIQFDQGNKKIRFLNYSNHLVYEANISLNWTDINKELTAKDTKWTEMTTEPSTIDTQYATKHSIKLKKYSYILSQQPYTLFRNAFFQKPDSVKNNDESNELIFYGGNETMSIHSETQVVDFRGELPEKKENASVFSESFPYISKLGSSLGNLRYFDRSDNTIDYRIFVEGFPVFGTDSRGQIGVEVGGETNGSVQVNIQTSLNTIQVPIPSDEEVELASTNEIIQQLKAKGADSNKIGSVIVGYTWQNVKETNRVVDLLPEWYVKYKDNWYSANDLLEKLPGLEAN
;
A
#
# COMPACT_ATOMS: atom_id res chain seq x y z
N MET A 1 3.70 12.19 63.58
CA MET A 1 2.52 11.66 62.86
C MET A 1 1.49 12.71 62.40
N ARG A 2 1.41 13.91 62.99
CA ARG A 2 0.38 14.91 62.59
C ARG A 2 0.69 15.78 61.38
N ILE A 3 1.91 15.82 60.86
CA ILE A 3 2.30 16.63 59.68
C ILE A 3 1.95 15.88 58.39
N SER A 4 2.10 14.55 58.39
CA SER A 4 1.78 13.70 57.24
C SER A 4 0.29 13.72 56.86
N GLU A 5 -0.64 13.72 57.84
CA GLU A 5 -2.08 13.81 57.56
C GLU A 5 -2.51 15.12 56.96
N LYS A 6 -1.90 16.25 57.36
CA LYS A 6 -2.19 17.57 56.82
C LYS A 6 -1.71 17.68 55.37
N VAL A 7 -0.53 17.13 55.04
CA VAL A 7 0.03 17.09 53.69
C VAL A 7 -0.85 16.24 52.76
N VAL A 8 -1.30 15.08 53.24
CA VAL A 8 -2.21 14.22 52.45
C VAL A 8 -3.57 14.89 52.21
N ARG A 9 -4.14 15.54 53.22
CA ARG A 9 -5.41 16.28 53.06
C ARG A 9 -5.28 17.47 52.07
N ILE A 10 -4.18 18.22 52.14
CA ILE A 10 -3.91 19.30 51.21
C ILE A 10 -3.74 18.77 49.79
N GLY A 11 -2.99 17.65 49.59
CA GLY A 11 -2.84 16.98 48.29
C GLY A 11 -4.16 16.49 47.72
N LEU A 12 -5.03 15.94 48.57
CA LEU A 12 -6.35 15.46 48.12
C LEU A 12 -7.27 16.63 47.69
N ILE A 13 -7.27 17.74 48.45
CA ILE A 13 -8.03 18.94 48.10
C ILE A 13 -7.52 19.53 46.77
N LEU A 14 -6.21 19.53 46.55
CA LEU A 14 -5.59 20.04 45.33
C LEU A 14 -5.95 19.16 44.11
N MET A 15 -5.96 17.82 44.27
CA MET A 15 -6.41 16.89 43.23
C MET A 15 -7.90 17.07 42.90
N VAL A 16 -8.75 17.24 43.91
CA VAL A 16 -10.19 17.49 43.67
C VAL A 16 -10.41 18.84 42.97
N ALA A 17 -9.69 19.88 43.37
CA ALA A 17 -9.76 21.18 42.72
C ALA A 17 -9.28 21.11 41.25
N LEU A 18 -8.21 20.35 40.98
CA LEU A 18 -7.69 20.11 39.64
C LEU A 18 -8.69 19.32 38.79
N SER A 19 -9.35 18.31 39.34
CA SER A 19 -10.39 17.53 38.69
C SER A 19 -11.60 18.38 38.31
N ILE A 20 -12.04 19.28 39.21
CA ILE A 20 -13.14 20.21 38.97
C ILE A 20 -12.72 21.20 37.87
N TYR A 21 -11.48 21.71 37.95
CA TYR A 21 -10.96 22.63 36.92
C TYR A 21 -10.92 21.97 35.53
N PHE A 22 -10.43 20.75 35.40
CA PHE A 22 -10.44 20.04 34.13
C PHE A 22 -11.85 19.70 33.64
N SER A 23 -12.75 19.28 34.54
CA SER A 23 -14.15 19.07 34.19
C SER A 23 -14.81 20.35 33.69
N TYR A 24 -14.55 21.47 34.34
CA TYR A 24 -15.02 22.80 33.93
C TYR A 24 -14.40 23.21 32.58
N ALA A 25 -13.10 23.02 32.40
CA ALA A 25 -12.41 23.32 31.14
C ALA A 25 -12.91 22.46 29.97
N ILE A 26 -13.24 21.18 30.22
CA ILE A 26 -13.83 20.28 29.20
C ILE A 26 -15.27 20.71 28.89
N TRP A 27 -16.05 21.17 29.88
CA TRP A 27 -17.42 21.64 29.65
C TRP A 27 -17.51 22.99 28.98
N LEU A 28 -16.54 23.87 29.20
CA LEU A 28 -16.45 25.18 28.51
C LEU A 28 -15.63 25.12 27.21
N SER A 29 -14.90 24.04 26.99
CA SER A 29 -14.30 23.82 25.66
C SER A 29 -15.43 23.67 24.65
N PRO A 30 -15.53 24.53 23.62
CA PRO A 30 -16.66 24.51 22.67
C PRO A 30 -16.53 23.31 21.75
N ALA A 31 -16.81 22.11 22.30
CA ALA A 31 -17.08 20.94 21.49
C ALA A 31 -18.51 21.05 20.96
N GLY A 32 -18.68 21.66 19.79
CA GLY A 32 -19.91 21.52 19.04
C GLY A 32 -20.90 22.68 19.09
N LYS A 33 -20.47 23.90 18.77
CA LYS A 33 -21.29 24.90 18.07
C LYS A 33 -20.38 25.76 17.21
N SER A 34 -19.90 25.25 16.11
CA SER A 34 -19.43 26.09 15.02
C SER A 34 -20.63 26.44 14.14
N SER A 35 -21.36 27.47 14.50
CA SER A 35 -21.97 28.33 13.50
C SER A 35 -20.80 28.84 12.66
N ILE A 36 -20.80 28.50 11.40
CA ILE A 36 -19.80 28.84 10.41
C ILE A 36 -19.75 30.37 10.28
N ASN A 37 -18.82 30.99 10.98
CA ASN A 37 -18.21 32.21 10.54
C ASN A 37 -16.88 31.79 9.89
N VAL A 38 -16.82 31.93 8.57
CA VAL A 38 -15.62 31.76 7.77
C VAL A 38 -14.68 32.90 8.07
N ASP A 39 -13.88 32.77 9.13
CA ASP A 39 -12.68 33.56 9.30
C ASP A 39 -11.54 32.87 8.59
N GLU A 40 -10.85 33.62 7.71
CA GLU A 40 -9.73 33.16 6.85
C GLU A 40 -8.55 32.51 7.60
N THR A 41 -8.56 32.50 8.93
CA THR A 41 -7.54 31.87 9.78
C THR A 41 -7.71 30.35 9.96
N ASN A 42 -8.86 29.77 9.62
CA ASN A 42 -9.07 28.31 9.74
C ASN A 42 -8.64 27.52 8.50
N THR A 43 -8.35 28.18 7.40
CA THR A 43 -7.83 27.53 6.18
C THR A 43 -6.39 27.02 6.38
N GLN A 44 -5.62 27.65 7.28
CA GLN A 44 -4.24 27.23 7.57
C GLN A 44 -4.14 25.99 8.47
N MET A 45 -5.17 25.62 9.23
CA MET A 45 -5.15 24.39 10.04
C MET A 45 -5.48 23.13 9.24
N ILE A 46 -6.18 23.25 8.11
CA ILE A 46 -6.46 22.12 7.20
C ILE A 46 -5.27 21.90 6.25
N GLU A 47 -4.50 22.94 5.93
CA GLU A 47 -3.27 22.84 5.16
C GLU A 47 -2.09 22.17 5.91
N SER A 48 -2.20 21.93 7.21
CA SER A 48 -1.13 21.27 7.98
C SER A 48 -1.21 19.75 7.98
N GLN A 49 -2.16 19.11 7.31
CA GLN A 49 -2.03 17.69 6.96
C GLN A 49 -0.98 17.60 5.86
N SER A 50 0.25 17.25 6.24
CA SER A 50 1.33 17.08 5.29
C SER A 50 0.90 16.09 4.18
N ASN A 51 0.99 16.52 2.94
CA ASN A 51 0.78 15.67 1.78
C ASN A 51 1.66 14.41 1.90
N ARG A 52 1.14 13.27 1.45
CA ARG A 52 1.95 12.05 1.38
C ARG A 52 3.11 12.23 0.42
N LYS A 53 4.24 11.64 0.78
CA LYS A 53 5.41 11.63 -0.09
C LYS A 53 5.35 10.43 -1.06
N THR A 54 5.91 10.60 -2.24
CA THR A 54 6.08 9.51 -3.21
C THR A 54 6.83 8.32 -2.61
N SER A 55 7.91 8.59 -1.84
CA SER A 55 8.71 7.58 -1.16
C SER A 55 7.96 6.76 -0.10
N GLU A 56 6.87 7.28 0.46
CA GLU A 56 6.02 6.55 1.40
C GLU A 56 5.06 5.62 0.64
N VAL A 57 4.38 6.15 -0.39
CA VAL A 57 3.38 5.41 -1.16
C VAL A 57 4.00 4.35 -2.07
N PHE A 58 5.15 4.64 -2.66
CA PHE A 58 5.85 3.74 -3.58
C PHE A 58 7.00 2.95 -2.96
N LEU A 59 7.07 2.86 -1.63
CA LEU A 59 8.05 2.02 -0.96
C LEU A 59 7.84 0.54 -1.33
N PRO A 60 8.88 -0.26 -1.65
CA PRO A 60 8.77 -1.70 -1.89
C PRO A 60 8.06 -2.44 -0.75
N LEU A 61 7.39 -3.54 -1.04
CA LEU A 61 6.45 -4.18 -0.11
C LEU A 61 7.10 -5.23 0.79
N HIS A 62 8.15 -5.89 0.31
CA HIS A 62 8.86 -6.91 1.10
C HIS A 62 10.33 -7.01 0.75
N VAL A 63 11.07 -7.62 1.66
CA VAL A 63 12.51 -7.90 1.54
C VAL A 63 12.70 -9.40 1.51
N THR A 64 13.41 -9.90 0.50
CA THR A 64 13.89 -11.29 0.46
C THR A 64 15.40 -11.29 0.69
N TRP A 65 15.87 -12.04 1.69
CA TRP A 65 17.28 -12.14 2.05
C TRP A 65 17.87 -13.49 1.69
N HIS A 66 18.93 -13.47 0.91
CA HIS A 66 19.70 -14.63 0.45
C HIS A 66 21.00 -14.73 1.21
N HIS A 67 21.15 -15.72 2.08
CA HIS A 67 22.36 -15.91 2.88
C HIS A 67 22.55 -17.37 3.25
N SER A 68 23.80 -17.84 3.24
CA SER A 68 24.17 -19.20 3.68
C SER A 68 23.33 -20.33 3.06
N GLY A 69 22.89 -20.16 1.81
CA GLY A 69 22.02 -21.11 1.12
C GLY A 69 20.55 -21.12 1.57
N MET A 70 20.16 -20.17 2.42
CA MET A 70 18.78 -19.96 2.85
C MET A 70 18.16 -18.76 2.13
N ILE A 71 16.85 -18.82 1.95
CA ILE A 71 16.02 -17.73 1.45
C ILE A 71 15.00 -17.41 2.55
N GLN A 72 14.97 -16.16 2.98
CA GLN A 72 14.02 -15.69 3.99
C GLN A 72 13.35 -14.41 3.51
N GLU A 73 12.07 -14.24 3.82
CA GLU A 73 11.30 -13.06 3.43
C GLU A 73 10.62 -12.41 4.63
N THR A 74 10.47 -11.09 4.57
CA THR A 74 9.73 -10.32 5.55
C THR A 74 8.97 -9.17 4.90
N ASN A 75 7.79 -8.88 5.44
CA ASN A 75 6.98 -7.72 5.09
C ASN A 75 7.21 -6.53 6.04
N SER A 76 8.30 -6.56 6.86
CA SER A 76 8.61 -5.49 7.78
C SER A 76 8.87 -4.17 7.04
N GLU A 77 7.89 -3.29 7.08
CA GLU A 77 7.98 -1.96 6.47
C GLU A 77 9.15 -1.14 7.04
N ASN A 78 9.36 -1.25 8.36
CA ASN A 78 10.48 -0.59 9.02
C ASN A 78 11.84 -1.04 8.43
N LEU A 79 12.00 -2.33 8.14
CA LEU A 79 13.22 -2.82 7.51
C LEU A 79 13.34 -2.30 6.07
N VAL A 80 12.27 -2.36 5.28
CA VAL A 80 12.28 -1.82 3.89
C VAL A 80 12.69 -0.36 3.91
N TYR A 81 12.12 0.44 4.81
CA TYR A 81 12.43 1.87 4.95
C TYR A 81 13.91 2.09 5.33
N ARG A 82 14.45 1.34 6.31
CA ARG A 82 15.86 1.44 6.72
C ARG A 82 16.82 1.05 5.60
N LEU A 83 16.52 -0.02 4.87
CA LEU A 83 17.32 -0.45 3.70
C LEU A 83 17.26 0.62 2.60
N GLN A 84 16.09 1.13 2.26
CA GLN A 84 15.94 2.18 1.26
C GLN A 84 16.74 3.43 1.63
N PHE A 85 16.73 3.85 2.88
CA PHE A 85 17.53 4.99 3.36
C PHE A 85 19.05 4.79 3.18
N ILE A 86 19.53 3.54 3.22
CA ILE A 86 20.95 3.23 2.93
C ILE A 86 21.19 3.22 1.42
N ILE A 87 20.23 2.69 0.64
CA ILE A 87 20.29 2.61 -0.82
C ILE A 87 20.30 4.01 -1.44
N ASP A 88 19.54 4.95 -0.93
CA ASP A 88 19.46 6.34 -1.42
C ASP A 88 20.84 7.05 -1.38
N LYS A 89 21.77 6.57 -0.55
CA LYS A 89 23.13 7.10 -0.42
C LYS A 89 24.16 6.33 -1.25
N ALA A 90 23.74 5.28 -1.94
CA ALA A 90 24.62 4.46 -2.75
C ALA A 90 25.10 5.24 -4.00
N ARG A 91 26.22 4.78 -4.56
CA ARG A 91 26.68 5.24 -5.86
C ARG A 91 26.36 4.19 -6.91
N PHE A 92 25.73 4.61 -7.98
CA PHE A 92 25.34 3.76 -9.08
C PHE A 92 26.22 3.99 -10.30
N GLY A 93 26.55 2.90 -11.01
CA GLY A 93 27.12 2.97 -12.35
C GLY A 93 26.01 3.18 -13.39
N LYS A 94 26.42 3.20 -14.65
CA LYS A 94 25.49 3.27 -15.78
C LYS A 94 24.63 2.01 -15.83
N LEU A 95 23.34 2.19 -15.99
CA LEU A 95 22.38 1.10 -16.18
C LEU A 95 22.46 0.61 -17.63
N SER A 96 22.43 -0.70 -17.82
CA SER A 96 22.39 -1.35 -19.12
C SER A 96 21.44 -2.52 -19.11
N GLU A 97 20.81 -2.80 -20.25
CA GLU A 97 20.04 -4.01 -20.48
C GLU A 97 21.02 -5.18 -20.70
N VAL A 98 20.91 -6.21 -19.85
CA VAL A 98 21.78 -7.40 -19.91
C VAL A 98 21.05 -8.66 -20.36
N VAL A 99 19.72 -8.69 -20.20
CA VAL A 99 18.84 -9.74 -20.74
C VAL A 99 17.62 -9.07 -21.35
N SER A 100 17.28 -9.46 -22.58
CA SER A 100 16.15 -8.91 -23.34
C SER A 100 15.31 -10.05 -23.93
N GLY A 101 14.27 -10.50 -23.19
CA GLY A 101 13.30 -11.51 -23.67
C GLY A 101 13.79 -12.96 -23.70
N ASP A 102 15.06 -13.23 -23.43
CA ASP A 102 15.61 -14.60 -23.39
C ASP A 102 15.37 -15.25 -22.03
N LYS A 103 14.42 -16.17 -21.99
CA LYS A 103 14.05 -16.91 -20.77
C LYS A 103 15.23 -17.69 -20.18
N SER A 104 16.09 -18.30 -21.02
CA SER A 104 17.21 -19.12 -20.52
C SER A 104 18.28 -18.26 -19.86
N GLN A 105 18.61 -17.12 -20.46
CA GLN A 105 19.53 -16.15 -19.84
C GLN A 105 18.92 -15.53 -18.59
N PHE A 106 17.62 -15.22 -18.61
CA PHE A 106 16.90 -14.68 -17.44
C PHE A 106 16.99 -15.64 -16.25
N GLU A 107 16.73 -16.93 -16.45
CA GLU A 107 16.82 -17.97 -15.42
C GLU A 107 18.23 -18.07 -14.81
N GLN A 108 19.29 -17.81 -15.58
CA GLN A 108 20.67 -17.80 -15.06
C GLN A 108 21.00 -16.56 -14.24
N VAL A 109 20.47 -15.40 -14.67
CA VAL A 109 20.80 -14.10 -14.05
C VAL A 109 19.94 -13.81 -12.83
N LYS A 110 18.68 -14.30 -12.78
CA LYS A 110 17.78 -14.05 -11.66
C LYS A 110 18.22 -14.67 -10.34
N ASN A 111 19.09 -15.68 -10.38
CA ASN A 111 19.54 -16.39 -9.18
C ASN A 111 20.49 -15.52 -8.36
N LEU A 112 20.16 -15.29 -7.10
CA LEU A 112 20.94 -14.53 -6.15
C LEU A 112 21.51 -15.48 -5.08
N ASN A 113 22.85 -15.57 -4.97
CA ASN A 113 23.48 -16.44 -3.97
C ASN A 113 23.66 -15.75 -2.62
N SER A 114 23.96 -14.45 -2.63
CA SER A 114 24.20 -13.64 -1.43
C SER A 114 23.79 -12.20 -1.70
N GLY A 115 22.96 -11.66 -0.82
CA GLY A 115 22.44 -10.32 -0.92
C GLY A 115 20.96 -10.26 -0.54
N PHE A 116 20.25 -9.28 -1.04
CA PHE A 116 18.83 -9.13 -0.76
C PHE A 116 18.06 -8.60 -1.97
N GLU A 117 16.76 -8.76 -1.94
CA GLU A 117 15.85 -8.23 -2.94
C GLU A 117 14.81 -7.33 -2.27
N LEU A 118 14.41 -6.26 -2.96
CA LEU A 118 13.20 -5.50 -2.66
C LEU A 118 12.16 -5.82 -3.73
N ALA A 119 10.91 -6.01 -3.34
CA ALA A 119 9.89 -6.46 -4.27
C ALA A 119 8.59 -5.66 -4.19
N TYR A 120 7.94 -5.56 -5.34
CA TYR A 120 6.58 -5.09 -5.53
C TYR A 120 5.68 -6.26 -5.93
N ASN A 121 4.39 -6.17 -5.64
CA ASN A 121 3.41 -7.19 -6.08
C ASN A 121 3.05 -7.06 -7.56
N ALA A 122 3.24 -5.88 -8.13
CA ALA A 122 2.93 -5.58 -9.53
C ALA A 122 4.04 -4.74 -10.18
N PRO A 123 4.10 -4.70 -11.51
CA PRO A 123 5.12 -3.96 -12.23
C PRO A 123 5.15 -2.47 -11.86
N PHE A 124 6.31 -1.99 -11.41
CA PHE A 124 6.56 -0.60 -11.08
C PHE A 124 7.54 0.02 -12.08
N LEU A 125 7.35 1.29 -12.43
CA LEU A 125 8.14 1.97 -13.45
C LEU A 125 9.48 2.46 -12.88
N LEU A 126 10.60 2.12 -13.52
CA LEU A 126 11.93 2.47 -13.04
C LEU A 126 12.14 3.98 -12.89
N ARG A 127 11.60 4.78 -13.81
CA ARG A 127 11.66 6.23 -13.71
C ARG A 127 10.97 6.73 -12.43
N GLU A 128 9.79 6.23 -12.13
CA GLU A 128 9.05 6.60 -10.92
C GLU A 128 9.78 6.15 -9.65
N TYR A 129 10.44 4.97 -9.67
CA TYR A 129 11.28 4.52 -8.57
C TYR A 129 12.47 5.45 -8.35
N LYS A 130 13.18 5.79 -9.43
CA LYS A 130 14.30 6.73 -9.40
C LYS A 130 13.89 8.08 -8.82
N GLU A 131 12.75 8.63 -9.27
CA GLU A 131 12.25 9.93 -8.82
C GLU A 131 11.73 9.88 -7.36
N ALA A 132 11.00 8.82 -6.98
CA ALA A 132 10.44 8.67 -5.63
C ALA A 132 11.52 8.60 -4.55
N PHE A 133 12.70 8.06 -4.88
CA PHE A 133 13.82 7.88 -3.95
C PHE A 133 15.05 8.74 -4.27
N ASP A 134 14.92 9.69 -5.18
CA ASP A 134 16.01 10.62 -5.59
C ASP A 134 17.33 9.90 -5.90
N LEU A 135 17.26 8.79 -6.67
CA LEU A 135 18.43 7.97 -6.96
C LEU A 135 19.27 8.57 -8.08
N ASP A 136 20.59 8.68 -7.86
CA ASP A 136 21.56 9.08 -8.89
C ASP A 136 21.89 7.90 -9.84
N LEU A 137 20.84 7.35 -10.46
CA LEU A 137 20.96 6.24 -11.41
C LEU A 137 21.06 6.77 -12.84
N ASP A 138 22.19 6.50 -13.51
CA ASP A 138 22.44 6.90 -14.90
C ASP A 138 21.78 5.91 -15.87
N VAL A 139 20.72 6.38 -16.54
CA VAL A 139 19.94 5.62 -17.53
C VAL A 139 20.29 6.00 -18.98
N SER A 140 21.35 6.80 -19.20
CA SER A 140 21.70 7.35 -20.50
C SER A 140 22.08 6.31 -21.56
N ASN A 141 22.45 5.10 -21.16
CA ASN A 141 22.76 3.98 -22.07
C ASN A 141 21.54 3.22 -22.57
N LEU A 142 20.34 3.57 -22.10
CA LEU A 142 19.13 2.90 -22.50
C LEU A 142 18.49 3.61 -23.67
N ALA A 143 17.92 2.84 -24.61
CA ALA A 143 17.21 3.42 -25.74
C ALA A 143 16.01 4.26 -25.25
N LYS A 144 15.57 5.27 -26.04
CA LYS A 144 14.41 6.10 -25.66
C LYS A 144 13.12 5.30 -25.42
N GLU A 145 12.99 4.13 -26.04
CA GLU A 145 11.88 3.19 -25.80
C GLU A 145 11.89 2.56 -24.40
N SER A 146 13.01 2.69 -23.68
CA SER A 146 13.15 2.25 -22.30
C SER A 146 12.46 3.16 -21.25
N GLU A 147 11.78 4.21 -21.68
CA GLU A 147 10.95 5.05 -20.80
C GLU A 147 9.83 4.25 -20.10
N ASN A 148 9.51 3.06 -20.62
CA ASN A 148 8.53 2.11 -20.09
C ASN A 148 9.17 0.89 -19.41
N MET A 149 10.34 1.08 -18.78
CA MET A 149 10.99 -0.01 -18.04
C MET A 149 10.23 -0.35 -16.75
N TYR A 150 9.43 -1.38 -16.82
CA TYR A 150 8.75 -1.94 -15.65
C TYR A 150 9.58 -3.06 -15.03
N PHE A 151 9.59 -3.13 -13.72
CA PHE A 151 10.19 -4.20 -12.95
C PHE A 151 9.29 -4.58 -11.77
N THR A 152 9.47 -5.78 -11.24
CA THR A 152 8.79 -6.25 -10.02
C THR A 152 9.76 -6.47 -8.87
N ARG A 153 11.05 -6.71 -9.17
CA ARG A 153 12.09 -6.96 -8.16
C ARG A 153 13.36 -6.16 -8.43
N ILE A 154 13.99 -5.74 -7.33
CA ILE A 154 15.29 -5.10 -7.33
C ILE A 154 16.24 -6.01 -6.54
N GLN A 155 17.22 -6.58 -7.21
CA GLN A 155 18.23 -7.41 -6.57
C GLN A 155 19.49 -6.60 -6.24
N PHE A 156 20.01 -6.79 -5.04
CA PHE A 156 21.27 -6.24 -4.57
C PHE A 156 22.25 -7.40 -4.35
N ASP A 157 23.08 -7.65 -5.35
CA ASP A 157 24.06 -8.73 -5.36
C ASP A 157 25.34 -8.31 -4.61
N GLN A 158 25.52 -8.85 -3.41
CA GLN A 158 26.66 -8.54 -2.55
C GLN A 158 27.98 -9.05 -3.14
N GLY A 159 27.96 -10.24 -3.75
CA GLY A 159 29.15 -10.88 -4.30
C GLY A 159 29.70 -10.14 -5.50
N ASN A 160 28.84 -9.76 -6.42
CA ASN A 160 29.19 -9.12 -7.68
C ASN A 160 29.14 -7.59 -7.60
N LYS A 161 28.65 -7.01 -6.51
CA LYS A 161 28.43 -5.55 -6.31
C LYS A 161 27.57 -4.96 -7.43
N LYS A 162 26.46 -5.63 -7.71
CA LYS A 162 25.51 -5.26 -8.76
C LYS A 162 24.13 -4.96 -8.18
N ILE A 163 23.43 -4.04 -8.81
CA ILE A 163 22.00 -3.86 -8.68
C ILE A 163 21.35 -4.33 -9.99
N ARG A 164 20.26 -5.09 -9.88
CA ARG A 164 19.49 -5.55 -11.04
C ARG A 164 18.01 -5.23 -10.83
N PHE A 165 17.38 -4.73 -11.89
CA PHE A 165 15.93 -4.55 -11.97
C PHE A 165 15.38 -5.67 -12.85
N LEU A 166 14.49 -6.52 -12.30
CA LEU A 166 13.98 -7.71 -12.98
C LEU A 166 12.52 -7.54 -13.35
N ASN A 167 12.21 -7.82 -14.60
CA ASN A 167 10.86 -7.96 -15.11
C ASN A 167 10.63 -9.43 -15.48
N TYR A 168 9.85 -10.13 -14.66
CA TYR A 168 9.60 -11.56 -14.82
C TYR A 168 8.69 -11.86 -16.01
N SER A 169 7.68 -11.01 -16.25
CA SER A 169 6.72 -11.23 -17.33
C SER A 169 7.35 -11.14 -18.72
N ASN A 170 8.32 -10.24 -18.89
CA ASN A 170 9.00 -10.01 -20.18
C ASN A 170 10.41 -10.58 -20.23
N HIS A 171 10.90 -11.24 -19.18
CA HIS A 171 12.27 -11.75 -19.05
C HIS A 171 13.34 -10.68 -19.35
N LEU A 172 13.16 -9.49 -18.74
CA LEU A 172 14.09 -8.37 -18.90
C LEU A 172 14.92 -8.19 -17.63
N VAL A 173 16.21 -7.88 -17.79
CA VAL A 173 17.10 -7.53 -16.70
C VAL A 173 17.91 -6.30 -17.07
N TYR A 174 17.79 -5.27 -16.25
CA TYR A 174 18.66 -4.09 -16.28
C TYR A 174 19.64 -4.18 -15.11
N GLU A 175 20.91 -3.95 -15.39
CA GLU A 175 21.98 -4.10 -14.41
C GLU A 175 22.87 -2.87 -14.37
N ALA A 176 23.32 -2.49 -13.17
CA ALA A 176 24.37 -1.51 -12.95
C ALA A 176 25.32 -1.97 -11.85
N ASN A 177 26.54 -1.42 -11.83
CA ASN A 177 27.41 -1.54 -10.67
C ASN A 177 26.82 -0.70 -9.52
N ILE A 178 26.99 -1.18 -8.28
CA ILE A 178 26.56 -0.44 -7.10
C ILE A 178 27.69 -0.42 -6.05
N SER A 179 27.91 0.74 -5.46
CA SER A 179 28.75 0.88 -4.27
C SER A 179 27.84 1.16 -3.07
N LEU A 180 27.57 0.10 -2.31
CA LEU A 180 26.67 0.10 -1.16
C LEU A 180 27.46 -0.19 0.12
N ASN A 181 27.05 0.42 1.24
CA ASN A 181 27.61 0.10 2.55
C ASN A 181 27.03 -1.23 3.08
N TRP A 182 27.64 -2.33 2.71
CA TRP A 182 27.21 -3.68 3.09
C TRP A 182 27.28 -3.94 4.61
N THR A 183 28.12 -3.21 5.34
CA THR A 183 28.18 -3.34 6.80
C THR A 183 26.88 -2.83 7.43
N ASP A 184 26.38 -1.69 6.99
CA ASP A 184 25.12 -1.14 7.47
C ASP A 184 23.94 -2.00 7.00
N ILE A 185 23.93 -2.45 5.74
CA ILE A 185 22.91 -3.38 5.21
C ILE A 185 22.85 -4.66 6.06
N ASN A 186 23.97 -5.33 6.29
CA ASN A 186 23.99 -6.57 7.05
C ASN A 186 23.55 -6.36 8.51
N LYS A 187 23.85 -5.20 9.10
CA LYS A 187 23.37 -4.83 10.43
C LYS A 187 21.84 -4.77 10.47
N GLU A 188 21.22 -4.15 9.47
CA GLU A 188 19.76 -4.06 9.39
C GLU A 188 19.12 -5.45 9.12
N LEU A 189 19.69 -6.23 8.17
CA LEU A 189 19.18 -7.57 7.87
C LEU A 189 19.28 -8.55 9.06
N THR A 190 20.24 -8.37 9.96
CA THR A 190 20.42 -9.21 11.15
C THR A 190 19.78 -8.62 12.42
N ALA A 191 19.02 -7.53 12.30
CA ALA A 191 18.37 -6.89 13.44
C ALA A 191 17.31 -7.82 14.06
N LYS A 192 17.27 -7.88 15.40
CA LYS A 192 16.40 -8.81 16.14
C LYS A 192 14.91 -8.46 16.12
N ASP A 193 14.58 -7.25 15.71
CA ASP A 193 13.19 -6.75 15.61
C ASP A 193 12.47 -7.25 14.34
N THR A 194 13.20 -7.85 13.41
CA THR A 194 12.65 -8.37 12.16
C THR A 194 12.29 -9.84 12.28
N LYS A 195 11.05 -10.17 11.95
CA LYS A 195 10.59 -11.56 11.83
C LYS A 195 10.79 -12.03 10.39
N TRP A 196 11.49 -13.13 10.22
CA TRP A 196 11.77 -13.73 8.93
C TRP A 196 10.96 -15.00 8.73
N THR A 197 10.40 -15.18 7.53
CA THR A 197 9.74 -16.42 7.08
C THR A 197 10.66 -17.16 6.14
N GLU A 198 10.88 -18.44 6.37
CA GLU A 198 11.70 -19.29 5.50
C GLU A 198 10.96 -19.58 4.19
N MET A 199 11.64 -19.35 3.07
CA MET A 199 11.07 -19.46 1.73
C MET A 199 11.77 -20.55 0.91
N THR A 200 11.09 -21.00 -0.15
CA THR A 200 11.61 -21.87 -1.19
C THR A 200 11.29 -21.31 -2.57
N THR A 201 12.07 -21.69 -3.57
CA THR A 201 11.84 -21.28 -4.97
C THR A 201 10.73 -22.09 -5.66
N GLU A 202 10.22 -23.16 -5.02
CA GLU A 202 9.17 -24.00 -5.55
C GLU A 202 8.04 -24.20 -4.53
N PRO A 203 6.77 -24.19 -4.95
CA PRO A 203 6.30 -23.91 -6.31
C PRO A 203 6.33 -22.40 -6.62
N SER A 204 6.65 -22.05 -7.85
CA SER A 204 6.49 -20.67 -8.37
C SER A 204 5.19 -20.54 -9.17
N THR A 205 4.68 -19.32 -9.25
CA THR A 205 3.59 -18.93 -10.14
C THR A 205 4.10 -17.87 -11.13
N ILE A 206 3.21 -17.22 -11.90
CA ILE A 206 3.63 -16.20 -12.86
C ILE A 206 4.40 -15.07 -12.16
N ASP A 207 3.88 -14.58 -11.02
CA ASP A 207 4.43 -13.39 -10.34
C ASP A 207 5.04 -13.72 -8.97
N THR A 208 4.68 -14.88 -8.35
CA THR A 208 5.25 -15.31 -7.07
C THR A 208 6.48 -16.16 -7.29
N GLN A 209 7.65 -15.65 -6.91
CA GLN A 209 8.95 -16.32 -7.12
C GLN A 209 9.37 -17.17 -5.92
N TYR A 210 8.87 -16.86 -4.74
CA TYR A 210 9.18 -17.57 -3.50
C TYR A 210 7.90 -18.00 -2.81
N ALA A 211 7.90 -19.21 -2.29
CA ALA A 211 6.79 -19.80 -1.56
C ALA A 211 7.17 -20.01 -0.09
N THR A 212 6.24 -19.87 0.84
CA THR A 212 6.51 -20.22 2.24
C THR A 212 6.77 -21.71 2.38
N LYS A 213 7.85 -22.08 3.07
CA LYS A 213 8.27 -23.46 3.25
C LYS A 213 7.34 -24.21 4.21
N HIS A 214 6.82 -23.51 5.20
CA HIS A 214 5.98 -24.05 6.27
C HIS A 214 4.72 -23.19 6.43
N SER A 215 3.77 -23.67 7.25
CA SER A 215 2.67 -22.86 7.73
C SER A 215 3.20 -21.61 8.47
N ILE A 216 2.46 -20.52 8.39
CA ILE A 216 2.80 -19.25 9.04
C ILE A 216 1.73 -18.85 10.03
N LYS A 217 2.15 -18.24 11.16
CA LYS A 217 1.23 -17.70 12.17
C LYS A 217 1.25 -16.20 12.14
N LEU A 218 0.08 -15.61 11.99
CA LEU A 218 -0.12 -14.17 11.94
C LEU A 218 -1.19 -13.75 12.93
N LYS A 219 -1.01 -12.59 13.53
CA LYS A 219 -1.99 -12.00 14.46
C LYS A 219 -3.24 -11.59 13.71
N LYS A 220 -4.39 -11.85 14.32
CA LYS A 220 -5.65 -11.18 14.01
C LYS A 220 -5.62 -9.79 14.64
N TYR A 221 -6.09 -8.79 13.94
CA TYR A 221 -6.23 -7.43 14.45
C TYR A 221 -7.70 -7.02 14.49
N SER A 222 -8.05 -6.24 15.48
CA SER A 222 -9.33 -5.54 15.53
C SER A 222 -9.08 -4.04 15.53
N TYR A 223 -9.91 -3.28 14.85
CA TYR A 223 -9.76 -1.84 14.72
C TYR A 223 -11.09 -1.12 14.98
N ILE A 224 -11.01 0.08 15.50
CA ILE A 224 -12.15 0.98 15.52
C ILE A 224 -12.35 1.50 14.10
N LEU A 225 -13.55 1.30 13.58
CA LEU A 225 -14.00 1.84 12.30
C LEU A 225 -14.17 3.36 12.42
N SER A 226 -13.62 4.09 11.48
CA SER A 226 -13.82 5.51 11.34
C SER A 226 -14.37 5.84 9.95
N GLN A 227 -15.29 6.78 9.91
CA GLN A 227 -15.78 7.36 8.68
C GLN A 227 -15.12 8.70 8.44
N GLN A 228 -14.44 8.84 7.31
CA GLN A 228 -13.82 10.10 6.93
C GLN A 228 -14.87 11.10 6.44
N PRO A 229 -14.68 12.40 6.71
CA PRO A 229 -15.58 13.41 6.19
C PRO A 229 -15.47 13.50 4.66
N TYR A 230 -16.59 13.64 3.97
CA TYR A 230 -16.61 13.80 2.51
C TYR A 230 -15.77 14.98 2.01
N THR A 231 -15.57 15.99 2.84
CA THR A 231 -14.75 17.17 2.53
C THR A 231 -13.29 16.81 2.29
N LEU A 232 -12.77 15.74 2.90
CA LEU A 232 -11.43 15.20 2.63
C LEU A 232 -11.30 14.83 1.15
N PHE A 233 -12.23 14.04 0.63
CA PHE A 233 -12.23 13.56 -0.74
C PHE A 233 -12.55 14.68 -1.74
N ARG A 234 -13.50 15.58 -1.41
CA ARG A 234 -13.78 16.76 -2.21
C ARG A 234 -12.50 17.62 -2.38
N ASN A 235 -11.78 17.90 -1.29
CA ASN A 235 -10.59 18.73 -1.34
C ASN A 235 -9.41 18.04 -2.04
N ALA A 236 -9.34 16.70 -1.98
CA ALA A 236 -8.29 15.94 -2.63
C ALA A 236 -8.54 15.78 -4.15
N PHE A 237 -9.79 15.56 -4.56
CA PHE A 237 -10.10 15.13 -5.91
C PHE A 237 -10.47 16.27 -6.86
N PHE A 238 -11.24 17.27 -6.39
CA PHE A 238 -11.63 18.38 -7.25
C PHE A 238 -10.46 19.37 -7.47
N GLN A 239 -10.38 19.90 -8.68
CA GLN A 239 -9.41 20.97 -9.01
C GLN A 239 -9.75 22.29 -8.29
N LYS A 240 -11.06 22.57 -8.14
CA LYS A 240 -11.57 23.80 -7.47
C LYS A 240 -12.58 23.43 -6.38
N PRO A 241 -12.14 22.89 -5.24
CA PRO A 241 -13.03 22.35 -4.20
C PRO A 241 -13.99 23.39 -3.59
N ASP A 242 -13.60 24.67 -3.58
CA ASP A 242 -14.43 25.76 -3.02
C ASP A 242 -15.62 26.14 -3.91
N SER A 243 -15.59 25.77 -5.19
CA SER A 243 -16.68 26.02 -6.16
C SER A 243 -17.66 24.87 -6.30
N VAL A 244 -17.44 23.78 -5.58
CA VAL A 244 -18.24 22.56 -5.67
C VAL A 244 -19.61 22.76 -5.05
N LYS A 245 -20.65 22.40 -5.78
CA LYS A 245 -22.05 22.37 -5.32
C LYS A 245 -22.44 20.91 -5.04
N ASN A 246 -23.43 20.73 -4.17
CA ASN A 246 -23.98 19.40 -3.89
C ASN A 246 -25.49 19.35 -4.14
N ASN A 247 -25.95 18.15 -4.48
CA ASN A 247 -27.36 17.77 -4.50
C ASN A 247 -27.50 16.50 -3.64
N ASP A 248 -28.51 16.50 -2.79
CA ASP A 248 -28.81 15.37 -1.89
C ASP A 248 -30.00 14.61 -2.50
N GLU A 249 -29.73 13.42 -3.02
CA GLU A 249 -30.72 12.50 -3.52
C GLU A 249 -30.94 11.38 -2.51
N SER A 250 -32.07 10.69 -2.56
CA SER A 250 -32.53 9.77 -1.50
C SER A 250 -31.52 8.69 -1.10
N ASN A 251 -30.63 8.25 -2.03
CA ASN A 251 -29.65 7.19 -1.79
C ASN A 251 -28.20 7.59 -2.12
N GLU A 252 -27.99 8.82 -2.58
CA GLU A 252 -26.69 9.27 -3.07
C GLU A 252 -26.50 10.76 -2.83
N LEU A 253 -25.33 11.11 -2.29
CA LEU A 253 -24.91 12.50 -2.16
C LEU A 253 -23.98 12.83 -3.32
N ILE A 254 -24.39 13.77 -4.18
CA ILE A 254 -23.68 14.09 -5.42
C ILE A 254 -23.09 15.50 -5.34
N PHE A 255 -21.83 15.63 -5.75
CA PHE A 255 -21.05 16.87 -5.81
C PHE A 255 -20.67 17.18 -7.27
N TYR A 256 -20.78 18.45 -7.67
CA TYR A 256 -20.47 18.91 -9.02
C TYR A 256 -19.52 20.10 -8.99
N GLY A 257 -18.46 20.06 -9.80
CA GLY A 257 -17.51 21.14 -9.97
C GLY A 257 -16.98 21.20 -11.41
N GLY A 258 -17.58 22.04 -12.27
CA GLY A 258 -17.21 22.06 -13.69
C GLY A 258 -17.56 20.75 -14.39
N ASN A 259 -16.54 20.07 -14.95
CA ASN A 259 -16.67 18.75 -15.59
C ASN A 259 -16.41 17.59 -14.60
N GLU A 260 -16.25 17.92 -13.30
CA GLU A 260 -15.94 16.94 -12.27
C GLU A 260 -17.19 16.60 -11.47
N THR A 261 -17.33 15.32 -11.13
CA THR A 261 -18.45 14.82 -10.34
C THR A 261 -17.93 13.83 -9.30
N MET A 262 -18.45 13.92 -8.09
CA MET A 262 -18.21 12.93 -7.04
C MET A 262 -19.54 12.50 -6.46
N SER A 263 -19.78 11.19 -6.39
CA SER A 263 -20.95 10.63 -5.73
C SER A 263 -20.54 9.77 -4.52
N ILE A 264 -21.41 9.74 -3.52
CA ILE A 264 -21.24 8.95 -2.30
C ILE A 264 -22.51 8.15 -2.07
N HIS A 265 -22.38 6.82 -2.13
CA HIS A 265 -23.51 5.92 -1.89
C HIS A 265 -23.81 5.82 -0.38
N SER A 266 -25.06 6.09 0.00
CA SER A 266 -25.43 6.21 1.41
C SER A 266 -25.31 4.89 2.19
N GLU A 267 -25.55 3.74 1.56
CA GLU A 267 -25.50 2.43 2.23
C GLU A 267 -24.09 1.85 2.30
N THR A 268 -23.36 1.85 1.18
CA THR A 268 -22.04 1.22 1.07
C THR A 268 -20.91 2.15 1.50
N GLN A 269 -21.17 3.47 1.51
CA GLN A 269 -20.18 4.52 1.76
C GLN A 269 -19.05 4.55 0.72
N VAL A 270 -19.31 4.03 -0.47
CA VAL A 270 -18.41 4.11 -1.63
C VAL A 270 -18.43 5.54 -2.17
N VAL A 271 -17.24 6.03 -2.48
CA VAL A 271 -17.00 7.31 -3.13
C VAL A 271 -16.55 7.03 -4.55
N ASP A 272 -17.30 7.52 -5.53
CA ASP A 272 -16.96 7.48 -6.95
C ASP A 272 -16.70 8.91 -7.45
N PHE A 273 -15.51 9.16 -7.96
CA PHE A 273 -15.15 10.45 -8.57
C PHE A 273 -14.84 10.27 -10.05
N ARG A 274 -15.33 11.21 -10.86
CA ARG A 274 -15.02 11.34 -12.27
C ARG A 274 -14.58 12.77 -12.56
N GLY A 275 -13.44 12.90 -13.24
CA GLY A 275 -12.89 14.20 -13.59
C GLY A 275 -12.01 14.13 -14.83
N GLU A 276 -11.40 15.23 -15.13
CA GLU A 276 -10.46 15.37 -16.26
C GLU A 276 -9.11 15.83 -15.74
N LEU A 277 -8.02 15.32 -16.32
CA LEU A 277 -6.69 15.86 -16.03
C LEU A 277 -6.61 17.31 -16.52
N PRO A 278 -6.07 18.22 -15.70
CA PRO A 278 -5.99 19.64 -16.06
C PRO A 278 -5.15 19.89 -17.30
N GLU A 279 -4.08 19.14 -17.48
CA GLU A 279 -3.19 19.15 -18.64
C GLU A 279 -2.47 17.80 -18.75
N LYS A 280 -2.33 17.28 -19.98
CA LYS A 280 -1.49 16.11 -20.27
C LYS A 280 -0.03 16.54 -20.22
N LYS A 281 0.71 16.11 -19.22
CA LYS A 281 2.15 16.34 -19.13
C LYS A 281 2.87 15.47 -20.17
N GLU A 282 3.85 16.03 -20.85
CA GLU A 282 4.72 15.27 -21.72
C GLU A 282 5.46 14.20 -20.87
N ASN A 283 5.44 12.96 -21.34
CA ASN A 283 6.02 11.80 -20.63
C ASN A 283 5.38 11.45 -19.26
N ALA A 284 4.15 11.86 -18.97
CA ALA A 284 3.46 11.46 -17.75
C ALA A 284 3.16 9.95 -17.78
N SER A 285 3.28 9.32 -16.62
CA SER A 285 2.87 7.93 -16.37
C SER A 285 1.56 7.90 -15.59
N VAL A 286 0.89 6.75 -15.61
CA VAL A 286 -0.29 6.54 -14.75
C VAL A 286 0.05 6.77 -13.27
N PHE A 287 1.28 6.47 -12.84
CA PHE A 287 1.75 6.72 -11.47
C PHE A 287 1.84 8.22 -11.16
N SER A 288 2.53 9.00 -12.01
CA SER A 288 2.70 10.45 -11.80
C SER A 288 1.37 11.21 -11.94
N GLU A 289 0.40 10.70 -12.70
CA GLU A 289 -0.92 11.29 -12.86
C GLU A 289 -1.89 10.92 -11.75
N SER A 290 -1.82 9.70 -11.20
CA SER A 290 -2.68 9.26 -10.09
C SER A 290 -2.20 9.78 -8.72
N PHE A 291 -0.89 9.89 -8.51
CA PHE A 291 -0.29 10.23 -7.22
C PHE A 291 -0.78 11.57 -6.62
N PRO A 292 -1.01 12.66 -7.37
CA PRO A 292 -1.51 13.92 -6.81
C PRO A 292 -2.83 13.79 -6.05
N TYR A 293 -3.73 12.90 -6.47
CA TYR A 293 -4.98 12.61 -5.78
C TYR A 293 -4.73 11.89 -4.45
N ILE A 294 -3.80 10.94 -4.46
CA ILE A 294 -3.39 10.16 -3.27
C ILE A 294 -2.64 11.03 -2.27
N SER A 295 -1.74 11.90 -2.76
CA SER A 295 -0.94 12.79 -1.92
C SER A 295 -1.80 13.71 -1.05
N LYS A 296 -2.84 14.32 -1.63
CA LYS A 296 -3.74 15.25 -0.94
C LYS A 296 -4.63 14.60 0.13
N LEU A 297 -4.79 13.28 0.14
CA LEU A 297 -5.54 12.58 1.18
C LEU A 297 -4.80 12.55 2.53
N GLY A 298 -3.51 12.91 2.55
CA GLY A 298 -2.71 12.96 3.77
C GLY A 298 -2.69 11.62 4.51
N SER A 299 -2.43 11.63 5.82
CA SER A 299 -2.35 10.43 6.66
C SER A 299 -3.71 9.88 7.13
N SER A 300 -4.82 10.54 6.79
CA SER A 300 -6.16 10.21 7.32
C SER A 300 -6.65 8.80 6.98
N LEU A 301 -6.14 8.21 5.90
CA LEU A 301 -6.50 6.86 5.45
C LEU A 301 -5.50 5.78 5.90
N GLY A 302 -4.69 6.05 6.92
CA GLY A 302 -3.71 5.09 7.41
C GLY A 302 -2.51 4.92 6.48
N ASN A 303 -1.86 3.76 6.51
CA ASN A 303 -0.68 3.45 5.71
C ASN A 303 -1.07 3.00 4.30
N LEU A 304 -1.22 3.95 3.38
CA LEU A 304 -1.64 3.72 2.00
C LEU A 304 -0.42 3.54 1.10
N ARG A 305 -0.39 2.43 0.32
CA ARG A 305 0.74 2.09 -0.56
C ARG A 305 0.27 1.58 -1.90
N TYR A 306 1.13 1.73 -2.92
CA TYR A 306 0.96 1.09 -4.21
C TYR A 306 0.92 -0.43 -4.04
N PHE A 307 -0.09 -1.06 -4.61
CA PHE A 307 -0.32 -2.49 -4.47
C PHE A 307 -0.33 -3.23 -5.81
N ASP A 308 -1.17 -2.79 -6.74
CA ASP A 308 -1.33 -3.47 -8.03
C ASP A 308 -1.58 -2.46 -9.17
N ARG A 309 -1.43 -2.95 -10.38
CA ARG A 309 -1.69 -2.19 -11.59
C ARG A 309 -2.32 -3.09 -12.66
N SER A 310 -3.34 -2.58 -13.32
CA SER A 310 -3.94 -3.19 -14.52
C SER A 310 -4.13 -2.10 -15.56
N ASP A 311 -3.45 -2.22 -16.69
CA ASP A 311 -3.45 -1.23 -17.78
C ASP A 311 -3.28 0.23 -17.28
N ASN A 312 -4.38 0.98 -17.26
CA ASN A 312 -4.42 2.39 -16.87
C ASN A 312 -4.93 2.59 -15.43
N THR A 313 -5.14 1.53 -14.67
CA THR A 313 -5.63 1.58 -13.30
C THR A 313 -4.51 1.26 -12.32
N ILE A 314 -4.32 2.13 -11.32
CA ILE A 314 -3.47 1.88 -10.16
C ILE A 314 -4.36 1.55 -8.96
N ASP A 315 -4.06 0.44 -8.30
CA ASP A 315 -4.66 0.05 -7.03
C ASP A 315 -3.73 0.42 -5.88
N TYR A 316 -4.19 1.31 -5.01
CA TYR A 316 -3.54 1.65 -3.75
C TYR A 316 -4.31 1.00 -2.62
N ARG A 317 -3.61 0.38 -1.66
CA ARG A 317 -4.25 -0.28 -0.51
C ARG A 317 -3.71 0.22 0.81
N ILE A 318 -4.55 0.13 1.83
CA ILE A 318 -4.14 0.29 3.23
C ILE A 318 -3.34 -0.96 3.61
N PHE A 319 -2.22 -0.75 4.29
CA PHE A 319 -1.38 -1.82 4.81
C PHE A 319 -1.41 -1.83 6.35
N VAL A 320 -1.49 -3.04 6.90
CA VAL A 320 -1.39 -3.30 8.34
C VAL A 320 -0.28 -4.31 8.56
N GLU A 321 0.71 -3.97 9.39
CA GLU A 321 1.88 -4.81 9.66
C GLU A 321 2.59 -5.31 8.39
N GLY A 322 2.60 -4.49 7.34
CA GLY A 322 3.23 -4.81 6.05
C GLY A 322 2.40 -5.67 5.10
N PHE A 323 1.14 -5.97 5.42
CA PHE A 323 0.23 -6.74 4.58
C PHE A 323 -0.95 -5.90 4.08
N PRO A 324 -1.39 -6.09 2.82
CA PRO A 324 -2.51 -5.34 2.25
C PRO A 324 -3.84 -5.74 2.88
N VAL A 325 -4.74 -4.76 3.00
CA VAL A 325 -6.12 -4.97 3.47
C VAL A 325 -7.04 -5.14 2.27
N PHE A 326 -7.92 -6.13 2.31
CA PHE A 326 -8.95 -6.42 1.33
C PHE A 326 -10.33 -6.32 1.97
N GLY A 327 -11.20 -5.56 1.37
CA GLY A 327 -12.59 -5.40 1.82
C GLY A 327 -13.55 -5.28 0.65
N THR A 328 -14.83 -5.47 0.92
CA THR A 328 -15.90 -5.15 -0.01
C THR A 328 -16.14 -3.64 -0.06
N ASP A 329 -16.84 -3.15 -1.07
CA ASP A 329 -17.23 -1.75 -1.21
C ASP A 329 -16.03 -0.79 -1.11
N SER A 330 -14.93 -1.14 -1.78
CA SER A 330 -13.67 -0.39 -1.84
C SER A 330 -13.05 -0.06 -0.47
N ARG A 331 -13.39 -0.81 0.60
CA ARG A 331 -12.78 -0.66 1.92
C ARG A 331 -11.33 -1.11 1.89
N GLY A 332 -10.45 -0.27 2.38
CA GLY A 332 -9.00 -0.54 2.36
C GLY A 332 -8.34 -0.31 1.00
N GLN A 333 -9.06 0.22 0.01
CA GLN A 333 -8.61 0.38 -1.38
C GLN A 333 -8.93 1.76 -1.94
N ILE A 334 -8.04 2.27 -2.80
CA ILE A 334 -8.29 3.40 -3.69
C ILE A 334 -7.85 2.99 -5.09
N GLY A 335 -8.81 2.78 -5.98
CA GLY A 335 -8.56 2.58 -7.41
C GLY A 335 -8.53 3.91 -8.14
N VAL A 336 -7.47 4.17 -8.91
CA VAL A 336 -7.36 5.35 -9.76
C VAL A 336 -7.12 4.89 -11.20
N GLU A 337 -8.09 5.10 -12.04
CA GLU A 337 -8.00 4.87 -13.48
C GLU A 337 -7.72 6.19 -14.19
N VAL A 338 -6.68 6.19 -15.04
CA VAL A 338 -6.30 7.34 -15.87
C VAL A 338 -6.29 6.90 -17.31
N GLY A 339 -7.26 7.36 -18.09
CA GLY A 339 -7.34 6.96 -19.49
C GLY A 339 -8.68 7.33 -20.12
N GLY A 340 -8.80 7.03 -21.40
CA GLY A 340 -9.97 7.41 -22.19
C GLY A 340 -9.92 8.90 -22.54
N GLU A 341 -9.76 9.22 -23.83
CA GLU A 341 -9.86 10.60 -24.30
C GLU A 341 -11.32 10.89 -24.64
N THR A 342 -11.88 11.89 -23.94
CA THR A 342 -13.19 12.45 -24.27
C THR A 342 -12.99 13.93 -24.59
N ASN A 343 -13.34 14.37 -25.80
CA ASN A 343 -13.18 15.76 -26.26
C ASN A 343 -11.75 16.32 -26.14
N GLY A 344 -10.71 15.46 -26.25
CA GLY A 344 -9.30 15.87 -26.14
C GLY A 344 -8.78 15.98 -24.71
N SER A 345 -9.59 15.66 -23.70
CA SER A 345 -9.18 15.59 -22.29
C SER A 345 -9.05 14.15 -21.84
N VAL A 346 -8.01 13.86 -21.03
CA VAL A 346 -7.82 12.55 -20.40
C VAL A 346 -8.71 12.45 -19.18
N GLN A 347 -9.49 11.36 -19.08
CA GLN A 347 -10.41 11.13 -17.97
C GLN A 347 -9.69 10.51 -16.77
N VAL A 348 -10.15 10.85 -15.57
CA VAL A 348 -9.73 10.24 -14.31
C VAL A 348 -10.97 9.73 -13.59
N ASN A 349 -10.96 8.44 -13.24
CA ASN A 349 -11.98 7.82 -12.41
C ASN A 349 -11.33 7.34 -11.10
N ILE A 350 -11.91 7.68 -9.96
CA ILE A 350 -11.40 7.25 -8.64
C ILE A 350 -12.51 6.59 -7.88
N GLN A 351 -12.24 5.40 -7.34
CA GLN A 351 -13.17 4.71 -6.46
C GLN A 351 -12.50 4.38 -5.14
N THR A 352 -13.18 4.67 -4.04
CA THR A 352 -12.72 4.40 -2.68
C THR A 352 -13.88 4.31 -1.70
N SER A 353 -13.61 4.24 -0.39
CA SER A 353 -14.63 4.22 0.66
C SER A 353 -14.39 5.36 1.66
N LEU A 354 -15.49 5.92 2.21
CA LEU A 354 -15.40 6.80 3.37
C LEU A 354 -14.90 6.06 4.62
N ASN A 355 -15.11 4.73 4.68
CA ASN A 355 -14.74 3.92 5.82
C ASN A 355 -13.24 3.64 5.84
N THR A 356 -12.61 3.85 6.99
CA THR A 356 -11.20 3.54 7.23
C THR A 356 -11.01 2.96 8.64
N ILE A 357 -9.84 2.36 8.87
CA ILE A 357 -9.41 1.86 10.18
C ILE A 357 -8.53 2.90 10.85
N GLN A 358 -8.69 3.13 12.15
CA GLN A 358 -7.91 4.15 12.86
C GLN A 358 -7.12 3.59 14.03
N VAL A 359 -7.79 3.08 15.05
CA VAL A 359 -7.17 2.70 16.31
C VAL A 359 -7.19 1.19 16.46
N PRO A 360 -6.01 0.54 16.57
CA PRO A 360 -5.95 -0.88 16.85
C PRO A 360 -6.48 -1.20 18.27
N ILE A 361 -7.27 -2.24 18.36
CA ILE A 361 -7.70 -2.83 19.63
C ILE A 361 -6.72 -3.97 19.93
N PRO A 362 -6.06 -3.98 21.09
CA PRO A 362 -5.13 -5.05 21.43
C PRO A 362 -5.77 -6.43 21.37
N SER A 363 -5.14 -7.36 20.66
CA SER A 363 -5.52 -8.77 20.59
C SER A 363 -4.26 -9.62 20.51
N ASP A 364 -4.28 -10.79 21.14
CA ASP A 364 -3.22 -11.80 21.06
C ASP A 364 -3.66 -13.03 20.24
N GLU A 365 -4.82 -12.96 19.57
CA GLU A 365 -5.30 -14.03 18.70
C GLU A 365 -4.40 -14.18 17.48
N GLU A 366 -4.00 -15.40 17.19
CA GLU A 366 -3.22 -15.77 16.01
C GLU A 366 -4.00 -16.74 15.14
N VAL A 367 -3.82 -16.61 13.83
CA VAL A 367 -4.35 -17.50 12.81
C VAL A 367 -3.17 -18.21 12.16
N GLU A 368 -3.26 -19.53 12.05
CA GLU A 368 -2.28 -20.33 11.32
C GLU A 368 -2.75 -20.52 9.87
N LEU A 369 -1.95 -20.07 8.94
CA LEU A 369 -2.17 -20.21 7.50
C LEU A 369 -1.31 -21.36 6.97
N ALA A 370 -1.88 -22.20 6.12
CA ALA A 370 -1.17 -23.25 5.40
C ALA A 370 -0.01 -22.68 4.56
N SER A 371 0.95 -23.50 4.16
CA SER A 371 2.03 -23.05 3.27
C SER A 371 1.50 -22.64 1.89
N THR A 372 2.25 -21.82 1.18
CA THR A 372 1.92 -21.41 -0.21
C THR A 372 1.76 -22.64 -1.12
N ASN A 373 2.59 -23.69 -0.92
CA ASN A 373 2.49 -24.92 -1.69
C ASN A 373 1.13 -25.60 -1.50
N GLU A 374 0.66 -25.71 -0.26
CA GLU A 374 -0.63 -26.33 0.04
C GLU A 374 -1.79 -25.55 -0.60
N ILE A 375 -1.74 -24.22 -0.59
CA ILE A 375 -2.75 -23.38 -1.24
C ILE A 375 -2.75 -23.62 -2.77
N ILE A 376 -1.58 -23.59 -3.40
CA ILE A 376 -1.47 -23.82 -4.85
C ILE A 376 -1.95 -25.24 -5.21
N GLN A 377 -1.63 -26.26 -4.40
CA GLN A 377 -2.10 -27.62 -4.62
C GLN A 377 -3.63 -27.73 -4.49
N GLN A 378 -4.23 -27.09 -3.49
CA GLN A 378 -5.69 -27.07 -3.32
C GLN A 378 -6.39 -26.42 -4.52
N LEU A 379 -5.87 -25.30 -5.02
CA LEU A 379 -6.40 -24.64 -6.21
C LEU A 379 -6.31 -25.52 -7.44
N LYS A 380 -5.16 -26.16 -7.67
CA LYS A 380 -4.97 -27.11 -8.79
C LYS A 380 -5.90 -28.32 -8.70
N ALA A 381 -6.07 -28.87 -7.51
CA ALA A 381 -6.99 -29.99 -7.26
C ALA A 381 -8.46 -29.64 -7.54
N LYS A 382 -8.83 -28.35 -7.42
CA LYS A 382 -10.16 -27.81 -7.76
C LYS A 382 -10.29 -27.39 -9.22
N GLY A 383 -9.25 -27.56 -10.05
CA GLY A 383 -9.27 -27.28 -11.47
C GLY A 383 -8.69 -25.93 -11.90
N ALA A 384 -8.00 -25.21 -11.01
CA ALA A 384 -7.34 -23.97 -11.40
C ALA A 384 -6.24 -24.24 -12.45
N ASP A 385 -6.26 -23.46 -13.54
CA ASP A 385 -5.18 -23.46 -14.53
C ASP A 385 -3.95 -22.76 -13.93
N SER A 386 -2.85 -23.49 -13.82
CA SER A 386 -1.59 -22.97 -13.26
C SER A 386 -1.05 -21.74 -14.01
N ASN A 387 -1.35 -21.64 -15.32
CA ASN A 387 -0.92 -20.52 -16.15
C ASN A 387 -1.74 -19.25 -15.93
N LYS A 388 -2.80 -19.33 -15.15
CA LYS A 388 -3.68 -18.19 -14.80
C LYS A 388 -3.50 -17.75 -13.35
N ILE A 389 -2.68 -18.48 -12.56
CA ILE A 389 -2.33 -18.10 -11.19
C ILE A 389 -1.17 -17.10 -11.28
N GLY A 390 -1.47 -15.83 -11.01
CA GLY A 390 -0.48 -14.77 -10.92
C GLY A 390 0.22 -14.77 -9.57
N SER A 391 -0.09 -13.80 -8.72
CA SER A 391 0.47 -13.68 -7.37
C SER A 391 -0.31 -14.49 -6.34
N VAL A 392 0.42 -15.05 -5.36
CA VAL A 392 -0.15 -15.66 -4.15
C VAL A 392 0.49 -14.96 -2.94
N ILE A 393 -0.29 -14.21 -2.18
CA ILE A 393 0.20 -13.37 -1.09
C ILE A 393 -0.69 -13.50 0.14
N VAL A 394 -0.17 -13.12 1.30
CA VAL A 394 -0.99 -12.90 2.49
C VAL A 394 -1.56 -11.50 2.46
N GLY A 395 -2.82 -11.37 2.88
CA GLY A 395 -3.50 -10.11 3.13
C GLY A 395 -4.41 -10.21 4.35
N TYR A 396 -4.99 -9.09 4.72
CA TYR A 396 -6.00 -9.02 5.77
C TYR A 396 -7.39 -8.83 5.17
N THR A 397 -8.30 -9.75 5.48
CA THR A 397 -9.71 -9.62 5.10
C THR A 397 -10.42 -8.72 6.09
N TRP A 398 -11.04 -7.66 5.60
CA TRP A 398 -11.88 -6.75 6.37
C TRP A 398 -13.22 -7.40 6.67
N GLN A 399 -13.51 -7.69 7.93
CA GLN A 399 -14.77 -8.27 8.38
C GLN A 399 -15.45 -7.36 9.40
N ASN A 400 -16.69 -6.96 9.09
CA ASN A 400 -17.48 -6.20 10.04
C ASN A 400 -17.92 -7.13 11.19
N VAL A 401 -17.74 -6.68 12.43
CA VAL A 401 -18.23 -7.40 13.60
C VAL A 401 -19.74 -7.23 13.72
N LYS A 402 -20.50 -8.33 13.72
CA LYS A 402 -21.98 -8.31 13.66
C LYS A 402 -22.62 -7.62 14.86
N GLU A 403 -21.98 -7.69 16.02
CA GLU A 403 -22.48 -7.15 17.29
C GLU A 403 -22.28 -5.63 17.41
N THR A 404 -21.44 -5.04 16.57
CA THR A 404 -21.13 -3.61 16.60
C THR A 404 -20.75 -3.07 15.24
N ASN A 405 -21.39 -1.96 14.85
CA ASN A 405 -21.06 -1.26 13.60
C ASN A 405 -19.79 -0.39 13.70
N ARG A 406 -19.07 -0.45 14.81
CA ARG A 406 -17.91 0.41 15.08
C ARG A 406 -16.58 -0.33 15.16
N VAL A 407 -16.60 -1.65 15.06
CA VAL A 407 -15.40 -2.49 15.12
C VAL A 407 -15.33 -3.36 13.87
N VAL A 408 -14.15 -3.48 13.35
CA VAL A 408 -13.81 -4.34 12.23
C VAL A 408 -12.68 -5.28 12.65
N ASP A 409 -12.81 -6.54 12.30
CA ASP A 409 -11.75 -7.52 12.41
C ASP A 409 -10.98 -7.61 11.10
N LEU A 410 -9.67 -7.67 11.20
CA LEU A 410 -8.74 -7.95 10.11
C LEU A 410 -8.20 -9.36 10.30
N LEU A 411 -8.71 -10.29 9.50
CA LEU A 411 -8.29 -11.69 9.55
C LEU A 411 -7.22 -11.94 8.49
N PRO A 412 -6.06 -12.52 8.85
CA PRO A 412 -5.06 -12.90 7.86
C PRO A 412 -5.59 -14.04 7.02
N GLU A 413 -5.42 -13.93 5.71
CA GLU A 413 -5.88 -14.90 4.72
C GLU A 413 -4.97 -14.89 3.50
N TRP A 414 -4.91 -16.01 2.77
CA TRP A 414 -4.26 -16.05 1.47
C TRP A 414 -5.12 -15.38 0.41
N TYR A 415 -4.50 -14.53 -0.40
CA TYR A 415 -5.06 -13.90 -1.58
C TYR A 415 -4.34 -14.37 -2.83
N VAL A 416 -5.12 -14.62 -3.87
CA VAL A 416 -4.64 -15.15 -5.15
C VAL A 416 -5.11 -14.23 -6.26
N LYS A 417 -4.17 -13.77 -7.09
CA LYS A 417 -4.50 -13.11 -8.35
C LYS A 417 -4.77 -14.18 -9.40
N TYR A 418 -6.01 -14.29 -9.85
CA TYR A 418 -6.43 -15.28 -10.83
C TYR A 418 -7.19 -14.60 -11.97
N LYS A 419 -6.72 -14.80 -13.22
CA LYS A 419 -7.26 -14.06 -14.38
C LYS A 419 -7.34 -12.54 -14.11
N ASP A 420 -6.24 -11.97 -13.61
CA ASP A 420 -6.08 -10.54 -13.27
C ASP A 420 -7.00 -9.98 -12.16
N ASN A 421 -7.76 -10.83 -11.48
CA ASN A 421 -8.59 -10.44 -10.35
C ASN A 421 -8.08 -11.04 -9.04
N TRP A 422 -8.21 -10.28 -7.96
CA TRP A 422 -7.86 -10.73 -6.61
C TRP A 422 -9.03 -11.42 -5.93
N TYR A 423 -8.77 -12.60 -5.39
CA TYR A 423 -9.71 -13.39 -4.59
C TYR A 423 -9.05 -13.84 -3.31
N SER A 424 -9.80 -13.96 -2.21
CA SER A 424 -9.32 -14.80 -1.12
C SER A 424 -9.22 -16.26 -1.62
N ALA A 425 -8.30 -17.03 -1.06
CA ALA A 425 -8.12 -18.42 -1.50
C ALA A 425 -9.41 -19.24 -1.32
N ASN A 426 -10.14 -18.98 -0.23
CA ASN A 426 -11.41 -19.66 0.04
C ASN A 426 -12.48 -19.28 -0.99
N ASP A 427 -12.66 -18.00 -1.27
CA ASP A 427 -13.59 -17.53 -2.31
C ASP A 427 -13.24 -18.08 -3.69
N LEU A 428 -11.96 -18.13 -4.02
CA LEU A 428 -11.52 -18.67 -5.30
C LEU A 428 -11.86 -20.16 -5.42
N LEU A 429 -11.58 -20.95 -4.37
CA LEU A 429 -11.92 -22.39 -4.34
C LEU A 429 -13.42 -22.65 -4.56
N GLU A 430 -14.29 -21.76 -4.09
CA GLU A 430 -15.73 -21.84 -4.30
C GLU A 430 -16.14 -21.42 -5.72
N LYS A 431 -15.52 -20.37 -6.27
CA LYS A 431 -15.87 -19.77 -7.57
C LYS A 431 -15.23 -20.46 -8.78
N LEU A 432 -14.16 -21.23 -8.58
CA LEU A 432 -13.41 -21.87 -9.67
C LEU A 432 -14.28 -22.65 -10.68
N PRO A 433 -15.27 -23.47 -10.28
CA PRO A 433 -16.10 -24.21 -11.24
C PRO A 433 -16.82 -23.31 -12.24
N GLY A 434 -17.27 -22.11 -11.79
CA GLY A 434 -17.89 -21.14 -12.66
C GLY A 434 -16.92 -20.33 -13.51
N LEU A 435 -15.71 -20.05 -12.98
CA LEU A 435 -14.67 -19.28 -13.68
C LEU A 435 -13.99 -20.08 -14.80
N GLU A 436 -13.95 -21.41 -14.69
CA GLU A 436 -13.36 -22.28 -15.72
C GLU A 436 -14.39 -22.85 -16.71
N ALA A 437 -15.69 -22.68 -16.46
CA ALA A 437 -16.74 -23.07 -17.38
C ALA A 437 -16.98 -22.03 -18.50
N ASN A 438 -16.44 -20.82 -18.36
CA ASN A 438 -16.48 -19.73 -19.31
C ASN A 438 -15.08 -19.45 -19.87
#